data_a93cf534b0e2ebf1d9d00b1197c9740b
#
_entry.id   a93cf534b0e2ebf1d9d00b1197c9740b
#
_cell.length_a   1.000
_cell.length_b   1.000
_cell.length_c   1.000
_cell.angle_alpha   90.00
_cell.angle_beta   90.00
_cell.angle_gamma   90.00
#
_symmetry.space_group_name_H-M   'P 1'
#
loop_
_entity.id
_entity.type
_entity.pdbx_description
1 polymer ?
#
loop_
_entity_poly.entity_id
_entity_poly.type
_entity_poly.pdbx_seq_one_letter_code
_entity_poly.pdbx_strand_id
1 'polypeptide(L)'
;MLASRQLLRQPVTASAVARIVAQRMYATPSGPPPTGFRQKRPISWHEDKESTLDKAGRYFLMTEMFRGMYVALEQFFRQPYTIFYPFEKGPISPRFRGEHALRRYPSGEERCIACKLCEAVCPAQAITIEAEERADGSRRTTRYDIDMTKCIYCGFCQESCPVDAIVESPNAEYATETREELLYNKEKLLANGDKWEPELAAVIKADQPYR
;
A
#
# COMPACT_ATOMS: atom_id res chain seq x y z
N MET A 1 -25.52 55.73 13.73
CA MET A 1 -24.84 55.39 14.98
C MET A 1 -24.43 53.93 14.93
N LEU A 2 -23.21 53.67 14.49
CA LEU A 2 -22.62 52.35 14.42
C LEU A 2 -21.72 52.14 15.64
N ALA A 3 -22.13 51.28 16.55
CA ALA A 3 -21.35 50.90 17.70
C ALA A 3 -20.35 49.81 17.32
N SER A 4 -19.09 50.18 17.20
CA SER A 4 -17.95 49.26 17.02
C SER A 4 -17.73 48.47 18.31
N ARG A 5 -18.08 47.19 18.31
CA ARG A 5 -17.65 46.23 19.37
C ARG A 5 -16.18 45.94 19.19
N GLN A 6 -15.33 46.57 19.95
CA GLN A 6 -13.95 46.16 20.17
C GLN A 6 -13.94 44.85 20.97
N LEU A 7 -13.66 43.73 20.29
CA LEU A 7 -13.32 42.46 20.92
C LEU A 7 -11.92 42.60 21.56
N LEU A 8 -11.92 42.84 22.86
CA LEU A 8 -10.69 42.79 23.70
C LEU A 8 -10.11 41.35 23.59
N ARG A 9 -9.05 41.22 22.83
CA ARG A 9 -8.25 39.99 22.83
C ARG A 9 -7.57 39.85 24.19
N GLN A 10 -8.07 38.95 25.02
CA GLN A 10 -7.38 38.59 26.26
C GLN A 10 -6.04 37.92 25.95
N PRO A 11 -4.95 38.25 26.62
CA PRO A 11 -3.68 37.60 26.41
C PRO A 11 -3.79 36.10 26.80
N VAL A 12 -3.49 35.22 25.87
CA VAL A 12 -3.47 33.78 26.12
C VAL A 12 -2.30 33.48 27.06
N THR A 13 -2.61 33.08 28.30
CA THR A 13 -1.57 32.78 29.30
C THR A 13 -0.80 31.51 28.89
N ALA A 14 0.50 31.46 29.22
CA ALA A 14 1.36 30.31 28.90
C ALA A 14 0.79 28.97 29.39
N SER A 15 0.02 28.99 30.49
CA SER A 15 -0.69 27.82 31.01
C SER A 15 -1.84 27.35 30.09
N ALA A 16 -2.51 28.25 29.38
CA ALA A 16 -3.56 27.91 28.45
C ALA A 16 -2.96 27.28 27.16
N VAL A 17 -1.82 27.81 26.69
CA VAL A 17 -1.09 27.22 25.54
C VAL A 17 -0.58 25.82 25.88
N ALA A 18 -0.01 25.64 27.08
CA ALA A 18 0.46 24.32 27.53
C ALA A 18 -0.69 23.28 27.60
N ARG A 19 -1.88 23.69 28.04
CA ARG A 19 -3.08 22.80 28.03
C ARG A 19 -3.54 22.46 26.64
N ILE A 20 -3.52 23.39 25.69
CA ILE A 20 -3.90 23.16 24.29
C ILE A 20 -2.90 22.22 23.59
N VAL A 21 -1.59 22.39 23.88
CA VAL A 21 -0.54 21.51 23.33
C VAL A 21 -0.65 20.11 23.93
N ALA A 22 -0.88 19.97 25.24
CA ALA A 22 -1.07 18.68 25.89
C ALA A 22 -2.32 17.94 25.35
N GLN A 23 -3.40 18.65 25.03
CA GLN A 23 -4.61 18.06 24.43
C GLN A 23 -4.42 17.62 22.97
N ARG A 24 -3.46 18.19 22.24
CA ARG A 24 -3.16 17.81 20.86
C ARG A 24 -2.20 16.62 20.72
N MET A 25 -1.49 16.26 21.79
CA MET A 25 -0.55 15.12 21.78
C MET A 25 -1.24 13.75 21.87
N TYR A 26 -2.52 13.72 22.27
CA TYR A 26 -3.33 12.51 22.22
C TYR A 26 -4.42 12.73 21.16
N ALA A 27 -4.39 11.94 20.09
CA ALA A 27 -5.46 11.90 19.11
C ALA A 27 -6.73 11.36 19.80
N THR A 28 -7.50 12.25 20.44
CA THR A 28 -8.81 11.89 20.94
C THR A 28 -9.74 11.75 19.73
N PRO A 29 -10.43 10.62 19.57
CA PRO A 29 -11.43 10.49 18.52
C PRO A 29 -12.45 11.63 18.67
N SER A 30 -12.70 12.33 17.56
CA SER A 30 -13.61 13.48 17.51
C SER A 30 -15.07 13.03 17.54
N GLY A 31 -15.52 12.52 18.66
CA GLY A 31 -16.92 12.11 18.84
C GLY A 31 -17.14 11.47 20.22
N PRO A 32 -18.38 11.42 20.70
CA PRO A 32 -18.70 10.69 21.92
C PRO A 32 -18.35 9.20 21.70
N PRO A 33 -17.79 8.53 22.73
CA PRO A 33 -17.48 7.11 22.63
C PRO A 33 -18.76 6.32 22.30
N PRO A 34 -18.66 5.25 21.49
CA PRO A 34 -19.82 4.44 21.11
C PRO A 34 -20.53 3.94 22.37
N THR A 35 -21.87 3.90 22.30
CA THR A 35 -22.70 3.40 23.38
C THR A 35 -22.30 1.98 23.74
N GLY A 36 -21.84 1.76 24.97
CA GLY A 36 -21.28 0.48 25.42
C GLY A 36 -19.76 0.46 25.61
N PHE A 37 -19.05 1.51 25.20
CA PHE A 37 -17.63 1.64 25.49
C PHE A 37 -17.41 1.96 26.97
N ARG A 38 -16.99 0.97 27.74
CA ARG A 38 -16.60 1.14 29.14
C ARG A 38 -15.10 1.43 29.20
N GLN A 39 -14.72 2.66 29.47
CA GLN A 39 -13.36 2.92 29.94
C GLN A 39 -13.20 2.26 31.32
N LYS A 40 -12.33 1.25 31.37
CA LYS A 40 -11.89 0.76 32.68
C LYS A 40 -11.15 1.90 33.37
N ARG A 41 -11.59 2.25 34.58
CA ARG A 41 -10.83 3.21 35.40
C ARG A 41 -9.41 2.67 35.53
N PRO A 42 -8.38 3.54 35.39
CA PRO A 42 -7.02 3.10 35.68
C PRO A 42 -7.00 2.52 37.09
N ILE A 43 -6.49 1.31 37.21
CA ILE A 43 -6.35 0.64 38.51
C ILE A 43 -5.37 1.50 39.31
N SER A 44 -5.81 2.14 40.38
CA SER A 44 -4.90 2.80 41.29
C SER A 44 -4.20 1.70 42.10
N TRP A 45 -2.92 1.60 41.97
CA TRP A 45 -2.08 0.61 42.67
C TRP A 45 -2.20 0.67 44.18
N HIS A 46 -2.84 1.70 44.73
CA HIS A 46 -3.04 1.94 46.15
C HIS A 46 -4.42 1.53 46.70
N GLU A 47 -5.36 1.08 45.81
CA GLU A 47 -6.72 0.68 46.20
C GLU A 47 -6.95 -0.82 46.18
N ASP A 48 -5.92 -1.63 46.37
CA ASP A 48 -6.07 -3.07 46.53
C ASP A 48 -6.81 -3.37 47.82
N LYS A 49 -8.15 -3.43 47.76
CA LYS A 49 -9.01 -3.85 48.85
C LYS A 49 -8.97 -5.37 49.06
N GLU A 50 -7.96 -6.02 48.53
CA GLU A 50 -7.80 -7.47 48.68
C GLU A 50 -7.33 -7.78 50.10
N SER A 51 -8.04 -8.74 50.72
CA SER A 51 -7.65 -9.24 52.04
C SER A 51 -6.28 -9.92 51.97
N THR A 52 -5.55 -9.94 53.08
CA THR A 52 -4.27 -10.65 53.16
C THR A 52 -4.40 -12.13 52.86
N LEU A 53 -5.59 -12.71 53.11
CA LEU A 53 -5.92 -14.11 52.83
C LEU A 53 -6.09 -14.34 51.31
N ASP A 54 -6.70 -13.40 50.59
CA ASP A 54 -6.83 -13.46 49.12
C ASP A 54 -5.46 -13.39 48.43
N LYS A 55 -4.57 -12.52 48.90
CA LYS A 55 -3.19 -12.46 48.43
C LYS A 55 -2.42 -13.75 48.69
N ALA A 56 -2.54 -14.28 49.90
CA ALA A 56 -1.93 -15.57 50.25
C ALA A 56 -2.49 -16.70 49.41
N GLY A 57 -3.81 -16.76 49.21
CA GLY A 57 -4.46 -17.75 48.36
C GLY A 57 -3.98 -17.74 46.93
N ARG A 58 -3.88 -16.55 46.31
CA ARG A 58 -3.33 -16.42 44.94
C ARG A 58 -1.88 -16.90 44.88
N TYR A 59 -1.07 -16.52 45.83
CA TYR A 59 0.35 -16.87 45.85
C TYR A 59 0.55 -18.39 46.02
N PHE A 60 -0.12 -19.01 46.99
CA PHE A 60 0.01 -20.45 47.27
C PHE A 60 -0.67 -21.33 46.23
N LEU A 61 -1.82 -20.94 45.72
CA LEU A 61 -2.56 -21.70 44.71
C LEU A 61 -2.06 -21.44 43.28
N MET A 62 -1.11 -20.51 43.10
CA MET A 62 -0.51 -20.17 41.77
C MET A 62 -1.58 -19.92 40.68
N THR A 63 -2.72 -19.36 41.03
CA THR A 63 -3.87 -19.16 40.14
C THR A 63 -3.53 -18.35 38.92
N GLU A 64 -2.70 -17.31 39.10
CA GLU A 64 -2.24 -16.48 37.97
C GLU A 64 -1.29 -17.24 37.04
N MET A 65 -0.50 -18.17 37.55
CA MET A 65 0.36 -19.01 36.74
C MET A 65 -0.48 -19.98 35.90
N PHE A 66 -1.50 -20.61 36.46
CA PHE A 66 -2.42 -21.47 35.72
C PHE A 66 -3.20 -20.68 34.67
N ARG A 67 -3.61 -19.45 34.97
CA ARG A 67 -4.25 -18.56 34.02
C ARG A 67 -3.32 -18.22 32.86
N GLY A 68 -2.06 -17.88 33.14
CA GLY A 68 -1.05 -17.64 32.10
C GLY A 68 -0.79 -18.88 31.24
N MET A 69 -0.71 -20.07 31.88
CA MET A 69 -0.52 -21.32 31.17
C MET A 69 -1.73 -21.68 30.29
N TYR A 70 -2.95 -21.40 30.74
CA TYR A 70 -4.16 -21.58 29.95
C TYR A 70 -4.14 -20.69 28.69
N VAL A 71 -3.74 -19.40 28.81
CA VAL A 71 -3.60 -18.50 27.66
C VAL A 71 -2.57 -19.02 26.66
N ALA A 72 -1.42 -19.50 27.15
CA ALA A 72 -0.40 -20.08 26.28
C ALA A 72 -0.92 -21.35 25.56
N LEU A 73 -1.64 -22.20 26.26
CA LEU A 73 -2.26 -23.39 25.70
C LEU A 73 -3.34 -23.05 24.65
N GLU A 74 -4.17 -22.05 24.92
CA GLU A 74 -5.14 -21.55 23.95
C GLU A 74 -4.47 -21.08 22.65
N GLN A 75 -3.37 -20.32 22.77
CA GLN A 75 -2.62 -19.85 21.60
C GLN A 75 -1.96 -20.99 20.82
N PHE A 76 -1.53 -22.04 21.51
CA PHE A 76 -0.94 -23.23 20.87
C PHE A 76 -1.93 -23.95 19.95
N PHE A 77 -3.19 -24.06 20.34
CA PHE A 77 -4.23 -24.70 19.53
C PHE A 77 -4.92 -23.76 18.55
N ARG A 78 -4.59 -22.48 18.57
CA ARG A 78 -5.14 -21.50 17.64
C ARG A 78 -4.59 -21.71 16.24
N GLN A 79 -5.42 -21.47 15.23
CA GLN A 79 -4.97 -21.47 13.85
C GLN A 79 -3.86 -20.42 13.66
N PRO A 80 -2.72 -20.75 13.03
CA PRO A 80 -1.62 -19.82 12.83
C PRO A 80 -2.04 -18.66 11.92
N TYR A 81 -1.60 -17.46 12.25
CA TYR A 81 -1.83 -16.26 11.44
C TYR A 81 -0.81 -16.07 10.33
N THR A 82 0.30 -16.79 10.40
CA THR A 82 1.40 -16.69 9.45
C THR A 82 0.99 -17.29 8.11
N ILE A 83 1.17 -16.51 7.04
CA ILE A 83 0.99 -16.97 5.68
C ILE A 83 2.27 -17.69 5.26
N PHE A 84 2.16 -18.93 4.78
CA PHE A 84 3.30 -19.75 4.36
C PHE A 84 3.72 -19.44 2.93
N TYR A 85 4.39 -18.31 2.73
CA TYR A 85 5.00 -18.01 1.44
C TYR A 85 6.13 -19.04 1.13
N PRO A 86 6.27 -19.55 -0.09
CA PRO A 86 5.58 -19.16 -1.36
C PRO A 86 4.29 -19.94 -1.66
N PHE A 87 3.88 -20.89 -0.81
CA PHE A 87 2.73 -21.76 -1.04
C PHE A 87 1.39 -21.03 -0.86
N GLU A 88 1.38 -20.08 0.05
CA GLU A 88 0.25 -19.19 0.29
C GLU A 88 0.71 -17.75 0.09
N LYS A 89 -0.10 -16.96 -0.63
CA LYS A 89 0.17 -15.55 -0.90
C LYS A 89 -0.98 -14.69 -0.40
N GLY A 90 -0.66 -13.51 0.08
CA GLY A 90 -1.66 -12.51 0.44
C GLY A 90 -2.38 -11.94 -0.78
N PRO A 91 -3.55 -11.33 -0.60
CA PRO A 91 -4.29 -10.67 -1.67
C PRO A 91 -3.51 -9.48 -2.22
N ILE A 92 -3.55 -9.32 -3.55
CA ILE A 92 -2.96 -8.17 -4.25
C ILE A 92 -4.08 -7.28 -4.77
N SER A 93 -3.94 -5.97 -4.56
CA SER A 93 -4.88 -4.97 -5.06
C SER A 93 -4.82 -4.87 -6.60
N PRO A 94 -5.94 -4.55 -7.29
CA PRO A 94 -5.93 -4.22 -8.72
C PRO A 94 -5.03 -3.01 -9.07
N ARG A 95 -4.74 -2.17 -8.09
CA ARG A 95 -3.86 -1.00 -8.26
C ARG A 95 -2.40 -1.27 -7.88
N PHE A 96 -2.06 -2.51 -7.58
CA PHE A 96 -0.68 -2.87 -7.31
C PHE A 96 0.18 -2.70 -8.55
N ARG A 97 1.32 -2.07 -8.39
CA ARG A 97 2.28 -1.77 -9.44
C ARG A 97 3.45 -2.72 -9.35
N GLY A 98 3.43 -3.76 -10.19
CA GLY A 98 4.48 -4.77 -10.27
C GLY A 98 5.28 -4.72 -11.57
N GLU A 99 5.61 -5.88 -12.10
CA GLU A 99 6.40 -6.04 -13.32
C GLU A 99 5.73 -5.41 -14.55
N HIS A 100 6.49 -4.68 -15.35
CA HIS A 100 5.99 -4.03 -16.56
C HIS A 100 5.69 -5.04 -17.68
N ALA A 101 4.66 -4.74 -18.44
CA ALA A 101 4.23 -5.52 -19.60
C ALA A 101 3.74 -4.63 -20.73
N LEU A 102 4.01 -5.03 -21.98
CA LEU A 102 3.43 -4.43 -23.17
C LEU A 102 2.29 -5.30 -23.70
N ARG A 103 1.12 -4.69 -23.88
CA ARG A 103 -0.09 -5.38 -24.33
C ARG A 103 -0.24 -5.35 -25.84
N ARG A 104 -0.99 -6.35 -26.33
CA ARG A 104 -1.44 -6.47 -27.71
C ARG A 104 -2.95 -6.25 -27.83
N TYR A 105 -3.40 -5.96 -29.04
CA TYR A 105 -4.82 -6.05 -29.38
C TYR A 105 -5.24 -7.51 -29.54
N PRO A 106 -6.55 -7.83 -29.50
CA PRO A 106 -7.03 -9.18 -29.76
C PRO A 106 -6.66 -9.71 -31.16
N SER A 107 -6.34 -8.81 -32.11
CA SER A 107 -5.82 -9.15 -33.44
C SER A 107 -4.37 -9.64 -33.44
N GLY A 108 -3.66 -9.56 -32.29
CA GLY A 108 -2.23 -9.86 -32.15
C GLY A 108 -1.30 -8.66 -32.45
N GLU A 109 -1.82 -7.55 -32.96
CA GLU A 109 -1.03 -6.33 -33.22
C GLU A 109 -0.62 -5.65 -31.90
N GLU A 110 0.56 -5.06 -31.89
CA GLU A 110 1.03 -4.28 -30.73
C GLU A 110 0.15 -3.04 -30.51
N ARG A 111 -0.22 -2.77 -29.26
CA ARG A 111 -0.96 -1.56 -28.92
C ARG A 111 -0.10 -0.31 -29.03
N CYS A 112 1.20 -0.43 -28.78
CA CYS A 112 2.12 0.71 -28.75
C CYS A 112 2.20 1.42 -30.10
N ILE A 113 1.96 2.72 -30.10
CA ILE A 113 2.04 3.62 -31.27
C ILE A 113 3.30 4.50 -31.26
N ALA A 114 4.25 4.18 -30.39
CA ALA A 114 5.51 4.91 -30.27
C ALA A 114 5.36 6.43 -30.03
N CYS A 115 4.36 6.85 -29.27
CA CYS A 115 4.11 8.28 -28.98
C CYS A 115 5.14 8.89 -28.04
N LYS A 116 5.96 8.07 -27.34
CA LYS A 116 7.03 8.47 -26.40
C LYS A 116 6.56 9.24 -25.16
N LEU A 117 5.25 9.30 -24.88
CA LEU A 117 4.74 9.96 -23.67
C LEU A 117 5.24 9.30 -22.38
N CYS A 118 5.30 7.96 -22.35
CA CYS A 118 5.81 7.21 -21.20
C CYS A 118 7.30 7.47 -20.95
N GLU A 119 8.10 7.65 -22.00
CA GLU A 119 9.51 8.05 -21.88
C GLU A 119 9.65 9.47 -21.32
N ALA A 120 8.85 10.40 -21.84
CA ALA A 120 8.89 11.80 -21.43
C ALA A 120 8.43 12.02 -19.99
N VAL A 121 7.42 11.26 -19.51
CA VAL A 121 6.85 11.42 -18.16
C VAL A 121 7.66 10.65 -17.11
N CYS A 122 8.55 9.75 -17.51
CA CYS A 122 9.28 8.90 -16.57
C CYS A 122 10.24 9.72 -15.68
N PRO A 123 9.99 9.83 -14.36
CA PRO A 123 10.83 10.64 -13.49
C PRO A 123 12.24 10.06 -13.31
N ALA A 124 12.39 8.75 -13.45
CA ALA A 124 13.66 8.05 -13.35
C ALA A 124 14.41 7.91 -14.68
N GLN A 125 13.79 8.35 -15.80
CA GLN A 125 14.35 8.17 -17.16
C GLN A 125 14.77 6.72 -17.42
N ALA A 126 13.93 5.78 -16.97
CA ALA A 126 14.18 4.35 -17.07
C ALA A 126 13.77 3.75 -18.43
N ILE A 127 13.00 4.50 -19.24
CA ILE A 127 12.42 4.05 -20.50
C ILE A 127 13.17 4.69 -21.66
N THR A 128 13.54 3.88 -22.64
CA THR A 128 14.17 4.33 -23.89
C THR A 128 13.41 3.76 -25.08
N ILE A 129 12.97 4.62 -25.99
CA ILE A 129 12.13 4.23 -27.13
C ILE A 129 12.75 4.74 -28.44
N GLU A 130 12.95 3.82 -29.39
CA GLU A 130 13.25 4.13 -30.77
C GLU A 130 12.05 3.76 -31.64
N ALA A 131 11.70 4.67 -32.56
CA ALA A 131 10.51 4.51 -33.39
C ALA A 131 10.87 4.72 -34.86
N GLU A 132 10.32 3.87 -35.70
CA GLU A 132 10.47 3.94 -37.14
C GLU A 132 9.10 3.77 -37.82
N GLU A 133 9.04 4.17 -39.06
CA GLU A 133 7.90 3.95 -39.94
C GLU A 133 7.99 2.53 -40.53
N ARG A 134 6.93 1.74 -40.31
CA ARG A 134 6.79 0.39 -40.88
C ARG A 134 6.45 0.49 -42.37
N ALA A 135 6.62 -0.60 -43.13
CA ALA A 135 6.28 -0.67 -44.55
C ALA A 135 4.82 -0.31 -44.89
N ASP A 136 3.92 -0.40 -43.94
CA ASP A 136 2.50 -0.03 -44.02
C ASP A 136 2.25 1.47 -43.73
N GLY A 137 3.28 2.25 -43.49
CA GLY A 137 3.20 3.67 -43.13
C GLY A 137 2.86 3.91 -41.64
N SER A 138 2.68 2.88 -40.83
CA SER A 138 2.37 3.04 -39.42
C SER A 138 3.64 3.29 -38.59
N ARG A 139 3.55 4.22 -37.64
CA ARG A 139 4.61 4.47 -36.66
C ARG A 139 4.62 3.39 -35.59
N ARG A 140 5.74 2.70 -35.46
CA ARG A 140 5.91 1.61 -34.49
C ARG A 140 7.27 1.70 -33.79
N THR A 141 7.40 1.04 -32.65
CA THR A 141 8.66 0.94 -31.94
C THR A 141 9.55 -0.13 -32.57
N THR A 142 10.79 0.21 -32.87
CA THR A 142 11.85 -0.74 -33.18
C THR A 142 12.53 -1.22 -31.91
N ARG A 143 12.72 -0.30 -30.95
CA ARG A 143 13.30 -0.59 -29.65
C ARG A 143 12.43 0.00 -28.55
N TYR A 144 12.22 -0.77 -27.50
CA TYR A 144 11.51 -0.35 -26.30
C TYR A 144 12.17 -1.03 -25.11
N ASP A 145 13.01 -0.29 -24.40
CA ASP A 145 13.77 -0.81 -23.27
C ASP A 145 13.35 -0.14 -21.98
N ILE A 146 13.24 -0.92 -20.92
CA ILE A 146 13.03 -0.45 -19.56
C ILE A 146 14.15 -0.97 -18.65
N ASP A 147 14.85 -0.08 -17.99
CA ASP A 147 15.75 -0.45 -16.91
C ASP A 147 14.94 -0.60 -15.60
N MET A 148 14.63 -1.84 -15.24
CA MET A 148 13.85 -2.14 -14.04
C MET A 148 14.58 -1.77 -12.75
N THR A 149 15.90 -1.59 -12.80
CA THR A 149 16.70 -1.16 -11.65
C THR A 149 16.69 0.36 -11.44
N LYS A 150 16.40 1.14 -12.49
CA LYS A 150 16.17 2.59 -12.38
C LYS A 150 14.72 2.92 -12.08
N CYS A 151 13.80 2.09 -12.52
CA CYS A 151 12.36 2.29 -12.35
C CYS A 151 11.99 2.39 -10.88
N ILE A 152 11.14 3.38 -10.54
CA ILE A 152 10.59 3.58 -9.19
C ILE A 152 9.15 3.08 -9.03
N TYR A 153 8.61 2.42 -10.04
CA TYR A 153 7.25 1.84 -10.05
C TYR A 153 6.16 2.85 -9.71
N CYS A 154 6.28 4.08 -10.22
CA CYS A 154 5.33 5.16 -9.95
C CYS A 154 4.01 5.05 -10.74
N GLY A 155 3.98 4.25 -11.80
CA GLY A 155 2.80 4.06 -12.65
C GLY A 155 2.51 5.19 -13.63
N PHE A 156 3.33 6.25 -13.70
CA PHE A 156 3.09 7.37 -14.62
C PHE A 156 3.12 6.96 -16.08
N CYS A 157 3.91 5.95 -16.44
CA CYS A 157 3.96 5.42 -17.80
C CYS A 157 2.61 4.81 -18.23
N GLN A 158 1.97 4.04 -17.35
CA GLN A 158 0.66 3.46 -17.65
C GLN A 158 -0.47 4.50 -17.65
N GLU A 159 -0.39 5.52 -16.81
CA GLU A 159 -1.39 6.60 -16.76
C GLU A 159 -1.29 7.52 -17.97
N SER A 160 -0.08 7.76 -18.48
CA SER A 160 0.14 8.60 -19.66
C SER A 160 -0.12 7.90 -20.99
N CYS A 161 -0.27 6.58 -21.01
CA CYS A 161 -0.42 5.81 -22.23
C CYS A 161 -1.83 5.94 -22.81
N PRO A 162 -2.02 6.55 -24.01
CA PRO A 162 -3.34 6.77 -24.59
C PRO A 162 -4.02 5.49 -25.10
N VAL A 163 -3.26 4.40 -25.27
CA VAL A 163 -3.74 3.14 -25.84
C VAL A 163 -3.63 1.95 -24.87
N ASP A 164 -3.31 2.20 -23.60
CA ASP A 164 -3.07 1.17 -22.58
C ASP A 164 -2.09 0.08 -23.05
N ALA A 165 -1.00 0.50 -23.72
CA ALA A 165 0.00 -0.41 -24.22
C ALA A 165 0.98 -0.85 -23.13
N ILE A 166 1.55 0.11 -22.37
CA ILE A 166 2.40 -0.17 -21.23
C ILE A 166 1.56 -0.21 -19.97
N VAL A 167 1.67 -1.28 -19.19
CA VAL A 167 0.96 -1.48 -17.94
C VAL A 167 1.89 -2.12 -16.91
N GLU A 168 1.62 -1.88 -15.65
CA GLU A 168 2.26 -2.57 -14.54
C GLU A 168 1.38 -3.76 -14.12
N SER A 169 1.92 -4.97 -14.22
CA SER A 169 1.21 -6.21 -13.87
C SER A 169 1.16 -6.42 -12.35
N PRO A 170 0.26 -7.26 -11.85
CA PRO A 170 0.23 -7.63 -10.44
C PRO A 170 1.38 -8.57 -10.03
N ASN A 171 2.27 -8.93 -10.95
CA ASN A 171 3.40 -9.80 -10.66
C ASN A 171 4.47 -9.06 -9.85
N ALA A 172 4.71 -9.53 -8.62
CA ALA A 172 5.77 -9.02 -7.74
C ALA A 172 7.02 -9.93 -7.74
N GLU A 173 6.92 -11.14 -8.29
CA GLU A 173 7.92 -12.19 -8.18
C GLU A 173 8.71 -12.32 -9.48
N TYR A 174 9.63 -11.40 -9.71
CA TYR A 174 10.51 -11.39 -10.88
C TYR A 174 11.97 -11.10 -10.50
N ALA A 175 12.37 -11.56 -9.32
CA ALA A 175 13.77 -11.49 -8.88
C ALA A 175 14.66 -12.31 -9.81
N THR A 176 15.84 -11.79 -10.13
CA THR A 176 16.83 -12.38 -10.99
C THR A 176 18.19 -12.46 -10.29
N GLU A 177 19.11 -13.28 -10.79
CA GLU A 177 20.44 -13.43 -10.20
C GLU A 177 21.35 -12.25 -10.56
N THR A 178 21.19 -11.67 -11.74
CA THR A 178 22.03 -10.60 -12.26
C THR A 178 21.21 -9.35 -12.59
N ARG A 179 21.88 -8.19 -12.54
CA ARG A 179 21.26 -6.89 -12.87
C ARG A 179 20.91 -6.80 -14.35
N GLU A 180 21.68 -7.41 -15.21
CA GLU A 180 21.54 -7.37 -16.67
C GLU A 180 20.19 -7.98 -17.09
N GLU A 181 19.70 -8.99 -16.38
CA GLU A 181 18.41 -9.61 -16.64
C GLU A 181 17.21 -8.69 -16.34
N LEU A 182 17.45 -7.65 -15.55
CA LEU A 182 16.45 -6.61 -15.25
C LEU A 182 16.46 -5.46 -16.26
N LEU A 183 17.28 -5.51 -17.28
CA LEU A 183 17.20 -4.65 -18.46
C LEU A 183 16.21 -5.27 -19.44
N TYR A 184 14.94 -4.87 -19.35
CA TYR A 184 13.88 -5.45 -20.17
C TYR A 184 13.86 -4.83 -21.55
N ASN A 185 13.95 -5.67 -22.56
CA ASN A 185 13.75 -5.30 -23.96
C ASN A 185 12.29 -5.45 -24.38
N LYS A 186 11.97 -4.99 -25.56
CA LYS A 186 10.61 -5.06 -26.15
C LYS A 186 10.05 -6.48 -26.16
N GLU A 187 10.86 -7.47 -26.53
CA GLU A 187 10.43 -8.87 -26.62
C GLU A 187 10.03 -9.43 -25.26
N LYS A 188 10.83 -9.16 -24.22
CA LYS A 188 10.52 -9.56 -22.84
C LYS A 188 9.23 -8.90 -22.34
N LEU A 189 9.04 -7.62 -22.61
CA LEU A 189 7.85 -6.89 -22.22
C LEU A 189 6.59 -7.39 -22.92
N LEU A 190 6.66 -7.75 -24.20
CA LEU A 190 5.57 -8.35 -24.95
C LEU A 190 5.26 -9.77 -24.46
N ALA A 191 6.28 -10.57 -24.17
CA ALA A 191 6.11 -11.90 -23.59
C ALA A 191 5.43 -11.85 -22.21
N ASN A 192 5.78 -10.86 -21.40
CA ASN A 192 5.09 -10.60 -20.13
C ASN A 192 3.62 -10.22 -20.36
N GLY A 193 3.34 -9.38 -21.37
CA GLY A 193 1.98 -9.01 -21.75
C GLY A 193 1.15 -10.22 -22.15
N ASP A 194 1.69 -11.05 -23.02
CA ASP A 194 1.01 -12.26 -23.50
C ASP A 194 0.73 -13.25 -22.36
N LYS A 195 1.67 -13.37 -21.42
CA LYS A 195 1.52 -14.25 -20.25
C LYS A 195 0.44 -13.77 -19.26
N TRP A 196 0.38 -12.46 -19.01
CA TRP A 196 -0.46 -11.88 -17.97
C TRP A 196 -1.75 -11.22 -18.49
N GLU A 197 -2.02 -11.27 -19.81
CA GLU A 197 -3.16 -10.56 -20.42
C GLU A 197 -4.51 -10.82 -19.74
N PRO A 198 -4.88 -12.06 -19.32
CA PRO A 198 -6.16 -12.27 -18.65
C PRO A 198 -6.31 -11.48 -17.35
N GLU A 199 -5.23 -11.42 -16.56
CA GLU A 199 -5.22 -10.67 -15.29
C GLU A 199 -5.13 -9.16 -15.55
N LEU A 200 -4.31 -8.74 -16.50
CA LEU A 200 -4.18 -7.34 -16.90
C LEU A 200 -5.51 -6.76 -17.38
N ALA A 201 -6.25 -7.50 -18.19
CA ALA A 201 -7.55 -7.08 -18.67
C ALA A 201 -8.56 -6.92 -17.50
N ALA A 202 -8.53 -7.84 -16.54
CA ALA A 202 -9.38 -7.78 -15.35
C ALA A 202 -9.03 -6.58 -14.46
N VAL A 203 -7.73 -6.34 -14.24
CA VAL A 203 -7.23 -5.20 -13.45
C VAL A 203 -7.60 -3.87 -14.08
N ILE A 204 -7.37 -3.70 -15.40
CA ILE A 204 -7.72 -2.47 -16.14
C ILE A 204 -9.23 -2.23 -16.10
N LYS A 205 -10.05 -3.27 -16.27
CA LYS A 205 -11.50 -3.15 -16.17
C LYS A 205 -11.95 -2.73 -14.78
N ALA A 206 -11.32 -3.23 -13.73
CA ALA A 206 -11.63 -2.87 -12.35
C ALA A 206 -11.22 -1.42 -12.03
N ASP A 207 -10.12 -0.93 -12.63
CA ASP A 207 -9.59 0.42 -12.41
C ASP A 207 -10.22 1.49 -13.34
N GLN A 208 -10.86 1.07 -14.43
CA GLN A 208 -11.47 1.95 -15.43
C GLN A 208 -12.38 3.06 -14.85
N PRO A 209 -13.23 2.82 -13.83
CA PRO A 209 -14.08 3.86 -13.26
C PRO A 209 -13.32 4.99 -12.57
N TYR A 210 -12.04 4.80 -12.31
CA TYR A 210 -11.19 5.72 -11.53
C TYR A 210 -10.06 6.37 -12.36
N ARG A 211 -10.00 6.02 -13.66
CA ARG A 211 -9.03 6.58 -14.62
C ARG A 211 -9.60 7.72 -15.41
#